data_9c1645b7d132942378b33731d50eb600
#
_entry.id   9c1645b7d132942378b33731d50eb600
#
_cell.length_a   1.000
_cell.length_b   1.000
_cell.length_c   1.000
_cell.angle_alpha   90.00
_cell.angle_beta   90.00
_cell.angle_gamma   90.00
#
_symmetry.space_group_name_H-M   'P 1'
#
loop_
_entity.id
_entity.type
_entity.pdbx_description
1 polymer ?
#
loop_
_entity_poly.entity_id
_entity_poly.type
_entity_poly.pdbx_seq_one_letter_code
_entity_poly.pdbx_strand_id
1 'polypeptide(L)'
;SKVMQSLQFRYTRNYNLTYHSWGHLFQGRYKAILCEKDSYLLELSAYIHLNPVRANLVKDPSEYPWSSYREYLKGGSVGLVNGSLVLSQFSNVKGRAIRDYVRFVRGQLAVGHRDDLYQVRDQRLLGDEGFVDRVVRDRNDGPFYVYDISIEELVVHVSSVFGMSVETVCSMTRNREGAWGRAVVGYM
;
A
#
# COMPACT_ATOMS: atom_id res chain seq x y z
N SER A 1 6.90 3.52 3.58
CA SER A 1 6.97 4.98 3.39
C SER A 1 6.85 5.68 4.74
N LYS A 2 7.73 6.65 5.00
CA LYS A 2 7.75 7.47 6.24
C LYS A 2 6.40 8.20 6.44
N VAL A 3 5.73 8.58 5.36
CA VAL A 3 4.42 9.27 5.40
C VAL A 3 3.37 8.39 6.05
N MET A 4 3.21 7.15 5.58
CA MET A 4 2.21 6.21 6.14
C MET A 4 2.53 5.82 7.58
N GLN A 5 3.79 5.65 7.92
CA GLN A 5 4.22 5.39 9.30
C GLN A 5 3.84 6.57 10.22
N SER A 6 4.13 7.80 9.80
CA SER A 6 3.78 9.00 10.56
C SER A 6 2.26 9.16 10.71
N LEU A 7 1.51 8.89 9.63
CA LEU A 7 0.04 8.97 9.64
C LEU A 7 -0.56 7.97 10.62
N GLN A 8 -0.18 6.68 10.52
CA GLN A 8 -0.67 5.63 11.41
C GLN A 8 -0.30 5.90 12.87
N PHE A 9 0.93 6.35 13.13
CA PHE A 9 1.38 6.71 14.49
C PHE A 9 0.55 7.85 15.08
N ARG A 10 0.38 8.95 14.35
CA ARG A 10 -0.41 10.11 14.80
C ARG A 10 -1.86 9.74 15.03
N TYR A 11 -2.44 8.95 14.14
CA TYR A 11 -3.83 8.50 14.27
C TYR A 11 -4.00 7.61 15.50
N THR A 12 -3.15 6.60 15.68
CA THR A 12 -3.19 5.71 16.86
C THR A 12 -3.04 6.49 18.15
N ARG A 13 -2.07 7.42 18.21
CA ARG A 13 -1.87 8.26 19.40
C ARG A 13 -3.11 9.11 19.72
N ASN A 14 -3.66 9.78 18.72
CA ASN A 14 -4.85 10.62 18.90
C ASN A 14 -6.06 9.79 19.33
N TYR A 15 -6.29 8.65 18.70
CA TYR A 15 -7.35 7.73 19.05
C TYR A 15 -7.22 7.26 20.51
N ASN A 16 -6.06 6.77 20.90
CA ASN A 16 -5.81 6.29 22.27
C ASN A 16 -6.01 7.39 23.32
N LEU A 17 -5.58 8.62 23.05
CA LEU A 17 -5.81 9.75 23.93
C LEU A 17 -7.30 10.10 24.03
N THR A 18 -8.02 10.13 22.91
CA THR A 18 -9.43 10.51 22.87
C THR A 18 -10.34 9.50 23.55
N TYR A 19 -10.05 8.20 23.35
CA TYR A 19 -10.90 7.11 23.85
C TYR A 19 -10.34 6.39 25.05
N HIS A 20 -9.28 6.94 25.68
CA HIS A 20 -8.61 6.35 26.85
C HIS A 20 -8.26 4.87 26.64
N SER A 21 -7.82 4.52 25.42
CA SER A 21 -7.44 3.17 25.05
C SER A 21 -5.92 3.03 24.95
N TRP A 22 -5.43 1.79 24.97
CA TRP A 22 -4.00 1.47 24.99
C TRP A 22 -3.70 0.36 23.95
N GLY A 23 -2.50 0.41 23.41
CA GLY A 23 -2.02 -0.63 22.50
C GLY A 23 -2.12 -0.28 21.02
N HIS A 24 -2.03 -1.33 20.18
CA HIS A 24 -2.01 -1.19 18.73
C HIS A 24 -3.42 -1.05 18.17
N LEU A 25 -3.67 -0.01 17.37
CA LEU A 25 -4.92 0.16 16.64
C LEU A 25 -4.92 -0.61 15.31
N PHE A 26 -3.76 -0.77 14.71
CA PHE A 26 -3.59 -1.49 13.45
C PHE A 26 -2.91 -2.83 13.69
N GLN A 27 -3.35 -3.89 13.00
CA GLN A 27 -2.80 -5.23 13.11
C GLN A 27 -1.33 -5.35 12.67
N GLY A 28 -0.84 -4.38 11.89
CA GLY A 28 0.52 -4.40 11.38
C GLY A 28 0.84 -3.22 10.48
N ARG A 29 1.92 -3.36 9.74
CA ARG A 29 2.33 -2.35 8.76
C ARG A 29 1.33 -2.31 7.60
N TYR A 30 1.14 -1.11 7.01
CA TYR A 30 0.36 -0.99 5.78
C TYR A 30 1.00 -1.84 4.66
N LYS A 31 0.15 -2.40 3.81
CA LYS A 31 0.57 -3.08 2.59
C LYS A 31 0.38 -2.12 1.41
N ALA A 32 1.42 -1.98 0.59
CA ALA A 32 1.34 -1.22 -0.65
C ALA A 32 1.42 -2.20 -1.81
N ILE A 33 0.47 -2.11 -2.73
CA ILE A 33 0.40 -2.93 -3.92
C ILE A 33 0.50 -1.98 -5.11
N LEU A 34 1.46 -2.23 -5.99
CA LEU A 34 1.57 -1.54 -7.26
C LEU A 34 0.63 -2.20 -8.25
N CYS A 35 -0.37 -1.46 -8.72
CA CYS A 35 -1.38 -1.95 -9.64
C CYS A 35 -1.09 -1.45 -11.05
N GLU A 36 -1.27 -2.32 -12.03
CA GLU A 36 -1.28 -1.91 -13.42
C GLU A 36 -2.46 -0.98 -13.69
N LYS A 37 -2.15 0.19 -14.24
CA LYS A 37 -3.12 1.27 -14.38
C LYS A 37 -4.25 0.92 -15.35
N ASP A 38 -3.90 0.41 -16.53
CA ASP A 38 -4.86 0.27 -17.62
C ASP A 38 -5.84 -0.89 -17.38
N SER A 39 -5.38 -1.97 -16.77
CA SER A 39 -6.19 -3.17 -16.53
C SER A 39 -7.02 -3.12 -15.24
N TYR A 40 -6.52 -2.45 -14.20
CA TYR A 40 -7.10 -2.57 -12.86
C TYR A 40 -7.69 -1.27 -12.29
N LEU A 41 -7.35 -0.10 -12.86
CA LEU A 41 -7.73 1.20 -12.29
C LEU A 41 -9.25 1.35 -12.12
N LEU A 42 -10.03 1.01 -13.13
CA LEU A 42 -11.49 1.18 -13.13
C LEU A 42 -12.14 0.25 -12.11
N GLU A 43 -11.75 -1.01 -12.12
CA GLU A 43 -12.29 -2.04 -11.23
C GLU A 43 -11.92 -1.77 -9.79
N LEU A 44 -10.66 -1.38 -9.54
CA LEU A 44 -10.18 -1.01 -8.22
C LEU A 44 -10.91 0.23 -7.68
N SER A 45 -11.16 1.23 -8.52
CA SER A 45 -11.92 2.42 -8.10
C SER A 45 -13.36 2.07 -7.72
N ALA A 46 -14.03 1.24 -8.51
CA ALA A 46 -15.38 0.75 -8.21
C ALA A 46 -15.38 -0.12 -6.93
N TYR A 47 -14.42 -1.00 -6.79
CA TYR A 47 -14.28 -1.84 -5.60
C TYR A 47 -14.15 -1.01 -4.32
N ILE A 48 -13.27 0.00 -4.32
CA ILE A 48 -13.07 0.90 -3.17
C ILE A 48 -14.36 1.66 -2.86
N HIS A 49 -15.04 2.19 -3.87
CA HIS A 49 -16.27 2.95 -3.66
C HIS A 49 -17.46 2.10 -3.20
N LEU A 50 -17.47 0.80 -3.52
CA LEU A 50 -18.49 -0.13 -3.08
C LEU A 50 -18.21 -0.79 -1.73
N ASN A 51 -17.01 -0.64 -1.17
CA ASN A 51 -16.67 -1.24 0.13
C ASN A 51 -17.68 -0.90 1.26
N PRO A 52 -18.13 0.36 1.42
CA PRO A 52 -19.12 0.67 2.44
C PRO A 52 -20.46 -0.03 2.25
N VAL A 53 -20.89 -0.26 0.98
CA VAL A 53 -22.11 -0.98 0.66
C VAL A 53 -21.94 -2.47 0.96
N ARG A 54 -20.82 -3.06 0.57
CA ARG A 54 -20.49 -4.47 0.86
C ARG A 54 -20.36 -4.75 2.35
N ALA A 55 -19.89 -3.76 3.10
CA ALA A 55 -19.83 -3.81 4.57
C ALA A 55 -21.20 -3.53 5.25
N ASN A 56 -22.26 -3.35 4.48
CA ASN A 56 -23.61 -3.01 4.96
C ASN A 56 -23.67 -1.74 5.83
N LEU A 57 -22.75 -0.79 5.63
CA LEU A 57 -22.74 0.51 6.32
C LEU A 57 -23.75 1.48 5.70
N VAL A 58 -23.94 1.39 4.40
CA VAL A 58 -24.87 2.22 3.60
C VAL A 58 -25.49 1.39 2.49
N LYS A 59 -26.60 1.86 1.91
CA LYS A 59 -27.27 1.19 0.78
C LYS A 59 -26.73 1.66 -0.57
N ASP A 60 -26.35 2.91 -0.67
CA ASP A 60 -25.75 3.52 -1.88
C ASP A 60 -24.39 4.13 -1.52
N PRO A 61 -23.36 3.97 -2.36
CA PRO A 61 -22.03 4.49 -2.07
C PRO A 61 -21.98 6.02 -1.91
N SER A 62 -22.96 6.74 -2.48
CA SER A 62 -23.07 8.19 -2.30
C SER A 62 -23.51 8.63 -0.90
N GLU A 63 -24.07 7.72 -0.11
CA GLU A 63 -24.47 7.99 1.28
C GLU A 63 -23.28 8.00 2.23
N TYR A 64 -22.17 7.32 1.88
CA TYR A 64 -21.02 7.24 2.74
C TYR A 64 -20.14 8.49 2.66
N PRO A 65 -20.03 9.30 3.74
CA PRO A 65 -19.37 10.60 3.70
C PRO A 65 -17.84 10.51 3.60
N TRP A 66 -17.25 9.40 4.01
CA TRP A 66 -15.81 9.20 4.07
C TRP A 66 -15.24 8.47 2.84
N SER A 67 -15.87 8.68 1.68
CA SER A 67 -15.46 8.12 0.40
C SER A 67 -15.24 9.23 -0.62
N SER A 68 -14.31 9.01 -1.54
CA SER A 68 -14.09 9.87 -2.70
C SER A 68 -15.22 9.78 -3.75
N TYR A 69 -16.16 8.85 -3.63
CA TYR A 69 -17.22 8.65 -4.63
C TYR A 69 -18.01 9.93 -4.95
N ARG A 70 -18.34 10.71 -3.93
CA ARG A 70 -19.04 11.99 -4.10
C ARG A 70 -18.28 13.01 -4.96
N GLU A 71 -16.94 13.00 -4.89
CA GLU A 71 -16.11 13.88 -5.71
C GLU A 71 -16.12 13.45 -7.18
N TYR A 72 -16.20 12.15 -7.45
CA TYR A 72 -16.42 11.64 -8.80
C TYR A 72 -17.76 12.07 -9.37
N LEU A 73 -18.83 12.10 -8.57
CA LEU A 73 -20.15 12.60 -8.99
C LEU A 73 -20.14 14.10 -9.35
N LYS A 74 -19.25 14.88 -8.75
CA LYS A 74 -19.02 16.30 -9.07
C LYS A 74 -18.08 16.49 -10.28
N GLY A 75 -17.53 15.44 -10.79
CA GLY A 75 -16.64 15.44 -11.97
C GLY A 75 -15.15 15.33 -11.65
N GLY A 76 -14.81 14.87 -10.45
CA GLY A 76 -13.47 14.43 -10.10
C GLY A 76 -12.37 15.49 -10.01
N SER A 77 -12.71 16.77 -10.08
CA SER A 77 -11.73 17.87 -10.11
C SER A 77 -11.88 18.83 -8.93
N VAL A 78 -12.65 18.45 -7.91
CA VAL A 78 -12.98 19.30 -6.77
C VAL A 78 -12.48 18.64 -5.49
N GLY A 79 -11.84 19.41 -4.61
CA GLY A 79 -11.36 18.95 -3.32
C GLY A 79 -10.02 18.22 -3.37
N LEU A 80 -9.87 17.18 -2.55
CA LEU A 80 -8.62 16.43 -2.37
C LEU A 80 -8.39 15.35 -3.44
N VAL A 81 -9.40 15.06 -4.27
CA VAL A 81 -9.39 13.93 -5.19
C VAL A 81 -9.36 14.41 -6.63
N ASN A 82 -8.44 13.87 -7.41
CA ASN A 82 -8.43 14.01 -8.85
C ASN A 82 -8.94 12.71 -9.51
N GLY A 83 -10.23 12.67 -9.84
CA GLY A 83 -10.88 11.55 -10.51
C GLY A 83 -10.87 11.67 -12.04
N SER A 84 -10.24 12.69 -12.61
CA SER A 84 -10.26 12.95 -14.07
C SER A 84 -9.69 11.79 -14.87
N LEU A 85 -8.64 11.13 -14.36
CA LEU A 85 -8.02 9.98 -14.98
C LEU A 85 -9.00 8.80 -15.16
N VAL A 86 -9.81 8.51 -14.16
CA VAL A 86 -10.83 7.45 -14.20
C VAL A 86 -11.99 7.86 -15.09
N LEU A 87 -12.51 9.08 -14.91
CA LEU A 87 -13.67 9.57 -15.67
C LEU A 87 -13.38 9.69 -17.16
N SER A 88 -12.16 10.07 -17.55
CA SER A 88 -11.76 10.18 -18.96
C SER A 88 -11.78 8.85 -19.70
N GLN A 89 -11.68 7.71 -19.00
CA GLN A 89 -11.81 6.38 -19.59
C GLN A 89 -13.22 6.11 -20.13
N PHE A 90 -14.24 6.80 -19.62
CA PHE A 90 -15.63 6.61 -20.04
C PHE A 90 -16.04 7.58 -21.16
N SER A 91 -15.65 8.83 -21.07
CA SER A 91 -15.97 9.85 -22.09
C SER A 91 -15.19 11.15 -21.88
N ASN A 92 -14.93 11.85 -22.99
CA ASN A 92 -14.40 13.23 -22.95
C ASN A 92 -15.47 14.26 -22.52
N VAL A 93 -16.75 13.90 -22.53
CA VAL A 93 -17.85 14.76 -22.08
C VAL A 93 -18.13 14.48 -20.61
N LYS A 94 -17.85 15.44 -19.74
CA LYS A 94 -17.93 15.30 -18.28
C LYS A 94 -19.24 14.67 -17.80
N GLY A 95 -20.39 15.16 -18.23
CA GLY A 95 -21.68 14.64 -17.79
C GLY A 95 -21.94 13.20 -18.24
N ARG A 96 -21.42 12.81 -19.40
CA ARG A 96 -21.51 11.44 -19.91
C ARG A 96 -20.56 10.53 -19.11
N ALA A 97 -19.32 10.97 -18.90
CA ALA A 97 -18.33 10.24 -18.11
C ALA A 97 -18.85 9.89 -16.71
N ILE A 98 -19.48 10.85 -16.03
CA ILE A 98 -20.06 10.62 -14.70
C ILE A 98 -21.18 9.57 -14.77
N ARG A 99 -22.12 9.70 -15.72
CA ARG A 99 -23.24 8.74 -15.84
C ARG A 99 -22.75 7.33 -16.14
N ASP A 100 -21.78 7.19 -17.03
CA ASP A 100 -21.24 5.91 -17.42
C ASP A 100 -20.42 5.28 -16.28
N TYR A 101 -19.67 6.08 -15.54
CA TYR A 101 -18.99 5.66 -14.32
C TYR A 101 -19.98 5.16 -13.24
N VAL A 102 -21.04 5.90 -12.97
CA VAL A 102 -22.09 5.49 -12.01
C VAL A 102 -22.72 4.15 -12.43
N ARG A 103 -23.03 4.00 -13.74
CA ARG A 103 -23.55 2.75 -14.27
C ARG A 103 -22.57 1.60 -14.08
N PHE A 104 -21.29 1.83 -14.35
CA PHE A 104 -20.22 0.86 -14.15
C PHE A 104 -20.12 0.43 -12.69
N VAL A 105 -20.02 1.39 -11.75
CA VAL A 105 -19.93 1.11 -10.30
C VAL A 105 -21.13 0.30 -9.83
N ARG A 106 -22.35 0.70 -10.22
CA ARG A 106 -23.57 -0.05 -9.85
C ARG A 106 -23.61 -1.46 -10.45
N GLY A 107 -23.10 -1.63 -11.66
CA GLY A 107 -22.97 -2.95 -12.29
C GLY A 107 -22.06 -3.89 -11.51
N GLN A 108 -21.04 -3.36 -10.84
CA GLN A 108 -20.11 -4.13 -10.01
C GLN A 108 -20.69 -4.57 -8.64
N LEU A 109 -21.89 -4.11 -8.26
CA LEU A 109 -22.57 -4.60 -7.06
C LEU A 109 -22.94 -6.07 -7.13
N ALA A 110 -23.31 -6.55 -8.31
CA ALA A 110 -23.66 -7.97 -8.55
C ALA A 110 -22.43 -8.88 -8.56
N VAL A 111 -21.25 -8.33 -8.78
CA VAL A 111 -19.98 -9.06 -8.71
C VAL A 111 -19.59 -9.17 -7.25
N GLY A 112 -19.59 -10.39 -6.70
CA GLY A 112 -19.27 -10.67 -5.29
C GLY A 112 -17.89 -10.20 -4.85
N HIS A 113 -17.32 -10.90 -3.89
CA HIS A 113 -15.94 -10.62 -3.47
C HIS A 113 -14.96 -10.83 -4.63
N ARG A 114 -14.05 -9.88 -4.81
CA ARG A 114 -13.09 -9.84 -5.91
C ARG A 114 -11.74 -10.40 -5.43
N ASP A 115 -11.66 -11.74 -5.32
CA ASP A 115 -10.43 -12.42 -4.91
C ASP A 115 -9.26 -12.16 -5.87
N ASP A 116 -9.56 -11.92 -7.14
CA ASP A 116 -8.59 -11.58 -8.18
C ASP A 116 -7.81 -10.28 -7.88
N LEU A 117 -8.44 -9.30 -7.23
CA LEU A 117 -7.76 -8.07 -6.79
C LEU A 117 -6.77 -8.29 -5.63
N TYR A 118 -6.81 -9.47 -5.01
CA TYR A 118 -5.87 -9.88 -3.96
C TYR A 118 -4.85 -10.91 -4.41
N GLN A 119 -4.97 -11.42 -5.64
CA GLN A 119 -3.98 -12.33 -6.24
C GLN A 119 -2.77 -11.53 -6.73
N VAL A 120 -1.99 -11.05 -5.77
CA VAL A 120 -0.77 -10.28 -6.02
C VAL A 120 0.43 -11.19 -6.21
N ARG A 121 1.22 -10.96 -7.26
CA ARG A 121 2.54 -11.56 -7.39
C ARG A 121 3.51 -10.86 -6.45
N ASP A 122 4.36 -11.60 -5.80
CA ASP A 122 5.35 -11.11 -4.83
C ASP A 122 4.74 -10.27 -3.68
N GLN A 123 3.44 -10.46 -3.38
CA GLN A 123 2.68 -9.69 -2.39
C GLN A 123 2.66 -8.16 -2.64
N ARG A 124 3.11 -7.69 -3.81
CA ARG A 124 3.30 -6.26 -4.10
C ARG A 124 2.85 -5.81 -5.49
N LEU A 125 2.68 -6.72 -6.43
CA LEU A 125 2.38 -6.40 -7.82
C LEU A 125 1.04 -7.00 -8.24
N LEU A 126 0.15 -6.17 -8.78
CA LEU A 126 -1.13 -6.55 -9.36
C LEU A 126 -1.14 -6.08 -10.82
N GLY A 127 -1.01 -7.01 -11.74
CA GLY A 127 -0.92 -6.76 -13.17
C GLY A 127 -0.71 -8.04 -13.96
N ASP A 128 -0.71 -7.93 -15.28
CA ASP A 128 -0.36 -9.04 -16.15
C ASP A 128 1.14 -9.41 -16.09
N GLU A 129 1.52 -10.49 -16.79
CA GLU A 129 2.92 -10.94 -16.81
C GLU A 129 3.86 -9.89 -17.41
N GLY A 130 3.43 -9.20 -18.46
CA GLY A 130 4.21 -8.15 -19.09
C GLY A 130 4.44 -6.94 -18.18
N PHE A 131 3.46 -6.57 -17.36
CA PHE A 131 3.60 -5.53 -16.37
C PHE A 131 4.58 -5.93 -15.27
N VAL A 132 4.43 -7.14 -14.73
CA VAL A 132 5.31 -7.67 -13.69
C VAL A 132 6.75 -7.69 -14.19
N ASP A 133 6.99 -8.21 -15.39
CA ASP A 133 8.32 -8.27 -16.00
C ASP A 133 8.94 -6.90 -16.23
N ARG A 134 8.14 -5.90 -16.67
CA ARG A 134 8.62 -4.51 -16.80
C ARG A 134 9.07 -3.94 -15.45
N VAL A 135 8.22 -4.06 -14.43
CA VAL A 135 8.50 -3.53 -13.10
C VAL A 135 9.71 -4.22 -12.46
N VAL A 136 9.86 -5.52 -12.68
CA VAL A 136 11.02 -6.29 -12.17
C VAL A 136 12.30 -5.89 -12.91
N ARG A 137 12.25 -5.70 -14.23
CA ARG A 137 13.40 -5.20 -15.00
C ARG A 137 13.82 -3.81 -14.59
N ASP A 138 12.88 -2.85 -14.56
CA ASP A 138 13.15 -1.47 -14.13
C ASP A 138 13.72 -1.41 -12.70
N ARG A 139 13.37 -2.38 -11.86
CA ARG A 139 13.93 -2.51 -10.52
C ARG A 139 15.34 -3.06 -10.52
N ASN A 140 15.67 -3.93 -11.46
CA ASN A 140 17.00 -4.53 -11.60
C ASN A 140 17.98 -3.61 -12.36
N ASP A 141 17.47 -2.68 -13.20
CA ASP A 141 18.28 -1.69 -13.91
C ASP A 141 18.66 -0.46 -13.05
N GLY A 142 18.11 -0.33 -11.84
CA GLY A 142 18.62 0.61 -10.86
C GLY A 142 19.99 0.18 -10.37
N PRO A 143 20.82 1.09 -9.80
CA PRO A 143 22.11 0.73 -9.21
C PRO A 143 21.83 -0.10 -7.94
N PHE A 144 21.45 -1.35 -8.12
CA PHE A 144 21.61 -2.35 -7.09
C PHE A 144 23.12 -2.61 -7.01
N TYR A 145 23.76 -2.00 -6.05
CA TYR A 145 25.01 -2.55 -5.57
C TYR A 145 24.65 -3.93 -4.99
N VAL A 146 24.72 -4.95 -5.84
CA VAL A 146 24.84 -6.32 -5.37
C VAL A 146 26.22 -6.36 -4.74
N TYR A 147 26.27 -6.07 -3.46
CA TYR A 147 27.45 -6.37 -2.69
C TYR A 147 27.52 -7.89 -2.65
N ASP A 148 28.45 -8.45 -3.42
CA ASP A 148 28.84 -9.86 -3.34
C ASP A 148 29.68 -10.05 -2.05
N ILE A 149 29.05 -9.71 -0.92
CA ILE A 149 29.66 -9.79 0.42
C ILE A 149 28.98 -10.94 1.12
N SER A 150 29.77 -11.91 1.55
CA SER A 150 29.25 -13.00 2.37
C SER A 150 28.74 -12.50 3.71
N ILE A 151 27.84 -13.24 4.35
CA ILE A 151 27.34 -12.89 5.69
C ILE A 151 28.50 -12.79 6.69
N GLU A 152 29.50 -13.64 6.55
CA GLU A 152 30.71 -13.67 7.39
C GLU A 152 31.51 -12.37 7.25
N GLU A 153 31.73 -11.90 6.02
CA GLU A 153 32.43 -10.65 5.73
C GLU A 153 31.63 -9.45 6.27
N LEU A 154 30.29 -9.48 6.13
CA LEU A 154 29.42 -8.44 6.67
C LEU A 154 29.51 -8.37 8.20
N VAL A 155 29.50 -9.53 8.88
CA VAL A 155 29.64 -9.61 10.34
C VAL A 155 31.00 -9.06 10.79
N VAL A 156 32.08 -9.41 10.10
CA VAL A 156 33.41 -8.87 10.38
C VAL A 156 33.46 -7.36 10.20
N HIS A 157 32.87 -6.85 9.13
CA HIS A 157 32.85 -5.42 8.85
C HIS A 157 32.04 -4.64 9.91
N VAL A 158 30.84 -5.14 10.25
CA VAL A 158 30.00 -4.55 11.32
C VAL A 158 30.74 -4.59 12.66
N SER A 159 31.39 -5.70 13.00
CA SER A 159 32.20 -5.82 14.21
C SER A 159 33.30 -4.76 14.28
N SER A 160 34.01 -4.54 13.17
CA SER A 160 35.07 -3.53 13.06
C SER A 160 34.55 -2.10 13.21
N VAL A 161 33.44 -1.77 12.50
CA VAL A 161 32.90 -0.39 12.53
C VAL A 161 32.32 -0.02 13.90
N PHE A 162 31.72 -0.97 14.60
CA PHE A 162 31.11 -0.71 15.91
C PHE A 162 32.02 -1.08 17.10
N GLY A 163 33.24 -1.53 16.85
CA GLY A 163 34.17 -1.92 17.90
C GLY A 163 33.71 -3.10 18.74
N MET A 164 32.93 -4.00 18.18
CA MET A 164 32.36 -5.18 18.82
C MET A 164 33.11 -6.45 18.38
N SER A 165 33.15 -7.47 19.24
CA SER A 165 33.65 -8.77 18.80
C SER A 165 32.64 -9.48 17.88
N VAL A 166 33.13 -10.28 16.93
CA VAL A 166 32.31 -11.14 16.06
C VAL A 166 31.37 -12.03 16.90
N GLU A 167 31.90 -12.57 18.02
CA GLU A 167 31.13 -13.40 18.95
C GLU A 167 29.94 -12.63 19.55
N THR A 168 30.12 -11.33 19.87
CA THR A 168 29.05 -10.48 20.39
C THR A 168 27.95 -10.25 19.34
N VAL A 169 28.32 -10.05 18.08
CA VAL A 169 27.36 -9.88 16.97
C VAL A 169 26.61 -11.19 16.71
N CYS A 170 27.29 -12.33 16.74
CA CYS A 170 26.71 -13.66 16.50
C CYS A 170 25.98 -14.23 17.71
N SER A 171 26.18 -13.68 18.91
CA SER A 171 25.57 -14.23 20.14
C SER A 171 24.05 -14.05 20.17
N MET A 172 23.31 -15.01 20.72
CA MET A 172 21.87 -14.87 20.96
C MET A 172 21.52 -14.06 22.20
N THR A 173 22.51 -13.42 22.83
CA THR A 173 22.25 -12.60 24.04
C THR A 173 21.42 -11.36 23.71
N ARG A 174 20.51 -11.01 24.62
CA ARG A 174 19.64 -9.83 24.48
C ARG A 174 20.31 -8.53 24.97
N ASN A 175 21.63 -8.49 25.03
CA ASN A 175 22.32 -7.24 25.36
C ASN A 175 22.11 -6.19 24.25
N ARG A 176 22.13 -4.93 24.62
CA ARG A 176 21.81 -3.80 23.74
C ARG A 176 22.78 -3.69 22.56
N GLU A 177 24.05 -3.93 22.78
CA GLU A 177 25.13 -3.84 21.78
C GLU A 177 25.01 -4.94 20.71
N GLY A 178 24.89 -6.20 21.12
CA GLY A 178 24.72 -7.31 20.18
C GLY A 178 23.42 -7.23 19.38
N ALA A 179 22.33 -6.69 19.98
CA ALA A 179 21.08 -6.47 19.28
C ALA A 179 21.20 -5.43 18.17
N TRP A 180 22.01 -4.38 18.35
CA TRP A 180 22.29 -3.37 17.34
C TRP A 180 23.10 -3.93 16.18
N GLY A 181 24.18 -4.67 16.47
CA GLY A 181 24.99 -5.31 15.43
C GLY A 181 24.17 -6.25 14.56
N ARG A 182 23.32 -7.10 15.15
CA ARG A 182 22.42 -8.00 14.38
C ARG A 182 21.37 -7.25 13.58
N ALA A 183 20.87 -6.13 14.10
CA ALA A 183 19.89 -5.32 13.35
C ALA A 183 20.51 -4.72 12.09
N VAL A 184 21.78 -4.32 12.11
CA VAL A 184 22.49 -3.81 10.93
C VAL A 184 22.73 -4.93 9.92
N VAL A 185 23.21 -6.10 10.36
CA VAL A 185 23.43 -7.28 9.49
C VAL A 185 22.12 -7.77 8.84
N GLY A 186 21.01 -7.76 9.57
CA GLY A 186 19.71 -8.18 9.04
C GLY A 186 19.00 -7.13 8.18
N TYR A 187 19.54 -5.93 8.05
CA TYR A 187 18.96 -4.85 7.24
C TYR A 187 19.64 -4.71 5.86
N MET A 188 20.80 -5.26 5.67
CA MET A 188 21.57 -5.28 4.44
C MET A 188 21.34 -6.58 3.66
#